data_8ec1f9602e9a0ad7fbf3c0455d95b1ef
#
_entry.id   8ec1f9602e9a0ad7fbf3c0455d95b1ef
#
_cell.length_a   1.000
_cell.length_b   1.000
_cell.length_c   1.000
_cell.angle_alpha   90.00
_cell.angle_beta   90.00
_cell.angle_gamma   90.00
#
_symmetry.space_group_name_H-M   'P 1'
#
loop_
_entity.id
_entity.type
_entity.pdbx_description
1 polymer ?
#
loop_
_entity_poly.entity_id
_entity_poly.type
_entity_poly.pdbx_seq_one_letter_code
_entity_poly.pdbx_strand_id
1 'polypeptide(L)'
;SMQKVIGALGEQFQADHKGITFTYNPTGSGSGITAVSEGRCDIGLSSRALKDAEKQSGLTETVLALDGIAIIVNPANPVDDLDTATIAKIYTGEITNWKDVGGADGEIVLIGREAGSGTRDGFESITDTKDACKYRQELTSTGDVITTVAGNPNAIGYASLASVKDSVKALKVGGVTPTEDTVKDGSYVIQRPFVLVTKTGTKLSDAAQKFFDYATSSEAAPLIAKAGAVAIH
;
A
#
# COMPACT_ATOMS: atom_id res chain seq x y z
N SER A 1 2.35 -4.61 -5.11
CA SER A 1 1.39 -3.56 -4.70
C SER A 1 1.08 -2.60 -5.84
N MET A 2 2.09 -2.15 -6.57
CA MET A 2 1.92 -1.16 -7.64
C MET A 2 1.41 -1.74 -8.97
N GLN A 3 1.22 -3.03 -9.07
CA GLN A 3 0.93 -3.72 -10.34
C GLN A 3 -0.28 -3.15 -11.09
N LYS A 4 -1.37 -2.89 -10.39
CA LYS A 4 -2.59 -2.34 -11.04
C LYS A 4 -2.36 -0.94 -11.57
N VAL A 5 -1.70 -0.08 -10.80
CA VAL A 5 -1.41 1.32 -11.18
C VAL A 5 -0.45 1.33 -12.36
N ILE A 6 0.69 0.66 -12.24
CA ILE A 6 1.72 0.65 -13.28
C ILE A 6 1.24 -0.07 -14.54
N GLY A 7 0.47 -1.15 -14.39
CA GLY A 7 -0.13 -1.85 -15.54
C GLY A 7 -1.06 -0.94 -16.33
N ALA A 8 -1.95 -0.22 -15.66
CA ALA A 8 -2.88 0.71 -16.32
C ALA A 8 -2.15 1.86 -17.00
N LEU A 9 -1.16 2.46 -16.32
CA LEU A 9 -0.37 3.55 -16.90
C LEU A 9 0.47 3.09 -18.09
N GLY A 10 1.09 1.91 -18.01
CA GLY A 10 1.90 1.35 -19.09
C GLY A 10 1.07 1.00 -20.33
N GLU A 11 -0.12 0.44 -20.13
CA GLU A 11 -1.04 0.13 -21.23
C GLU A 11 -1.48 1.41 -21.95
N GLN A 12 -1.90 2.43 -21.23
CA GLN A 12 -2.29 3.71 -21.81
C GLN A 12 -1.11 4.40 -22.51
N PHE A 13 0.06 4.38 -21.88
CA PHE A 13 1.26 4.98 -22.44
C PHE A 13 1.65 4.33 -23.78
N GLN A 14 1.61 3.00 -23.89
CA GLN A 14 1.88 2.31 -25.15
C GLN A 14 0.83 2.64 -26.22
N ALA A 15 -0.43 2.78 -25.84
CA ALA A 15 -1.49 3.18 -26.77
C ALA A 15 -1.26 4.58 -27.35
N ASP A 16 -0.74 5.51 -26.54
CA ASP A 16 -0.49 6.90 -26.92
C ASP A 16 0.86 7.12 -27.60
N HIS A 17 1.80 6.18 -27.44
CA HIS A 17 3.18 6.28 -27.95
C HIS A 17 3.55 5.04 -28.76
N LYS A 18 3.00 4.94 -29.97
CA LYS A 18 3.32 3.85 -30.89
C LYS A 18 4.82 3.83 -31.19
N GLY A 19 5.44 2.66 -31.08
CA GLY A 19 6.86 2.50 -31.25
C GLY A 19 7.68 2.49 -29.95
N ILE A 20 7.05 2.78 -28.80
CA ILE A 20 7.67 2.60 -27.50
C ILE A 20 7.08 1.35 -26.85
N THR A 21 7.95 0.42 -26.44
CA THR A 21 7.55 -0.78 -25.72
C THR A 21 7.70 -0.54 -24.22
N PHE A 22 6.67 -0.86 -23.46
CA PHE A 22 6.65 -0.80 -22.00
C PHE A 22 6.75 -2.21 -21.44
N THR A 23 7.77 -2.47 -20.62
CA THR A 23 7.94 -3.75 -19.93
C THR A 23 7.89 -3.55 -18.43
N TYR A 24 6.98 -4.24 -17.77
CA TYR A 24 6.84 -4.23 -16.32
C TYR A 24 7.22 -5.58 -15.73
N ASN A 25 8.17 -5.56 -14.80
CA ASN A 25 8.62 -6.74 -14.08
C ASN A 25 8.13 -6.64 -12.62
N PRO A 26 7.07 -7.38 -12.26
CA PRO A 26 6.54 -7.36 -10.90
C PRO A 26 7.49 -8.08 -9.94
N THR A 27 8.26 -7.30 -9.20
CA THR A 27 9.17 -7.77 -8.14
C THR A 27 8.89 -7.03 -6.85
N GLY A 28 9.63 -7.30 -5.78
CA GLY A 28 9.53 -6.53 -4.54
C GLY A 28 10.20 -5.16 -4.65
N SER A 29 9.86 -4.24 -3.74
CA SER A 29 10.45 -2.89 -3.69
C SER A 29 11.98 -2.92 -3.62
N GLY A 30 12.57 -3.75 -2.78
CA GLY A 30 14.01 -3.91 -2.70
C GLY A 30 14.66 -4.33 -4.02
N SER A 31 14.03 -5.28 -4.71
CA SER A 31 14.51 -5.73 -6.03
C SER A 31 14.42 -4.64 -7.10
N GLY A 32 13.36 -3.83 -7.09
CA GLY A 32 13.19 -2.69 -8.00
C GLY A 32 14.26 -1.61 -7.75
N ILE A 33 14.53 -1.30 -6.50
CA ILE A 33 15.56 -0.34 -6.10
C ILE A 33 16.95 -0.84 -6.53
N THR A 34 17.26 -2.11 -6.29
CA THR A 34 18.52 -2.71 -6.71
C THR A 34 18.67 -2.71 -8.23
N ALA A 35 17.60 -3.05 -8.95
CA ALA A 35 17.62 -3.08 -10.41
C ALA A 35 17.98 -1.74 -11.04
N VAL A 36 17.39 -0.64 -10.55
CA VAL A 36 17.72 0.69 -11.06
C VAL A 36 19.12 1.13 -10.64
N SER A 37 19.53 0.80 -9.43
CA SER A 37 20.89 1.08 -8.95
C SER A 37 21.97 0.42 -9.81
N GLU A 38 21.72 -0.81 -10.26
CA GLU A 38 22.63 -1.59 -11.13
C GLU A 38 22.46 -1.29 -12.62
N GLY A 39 21.55 -0.41 -13.00
CA GLY A 39 21.30 -0.07 -14.41
C GLY A 39 20.57 -1.17 -15.20
N ARG A 40 19.90 -2.10 -14.53
CA ARG A 40 19.14 -3.19 -15.17
C ARG A 40 17.71 -2.79 -15.58
N CYS A 41 17.26 -1.62 -15.18
CA CYS A 41 16.01 -1.02 -15.63
C CYS A 41 16.13 0.51 -15.65
N ASP A 42 15.23 1.16 -16.36
CA ASP A 42 15.21 2.62 -16.47
C ASP A 42 14.68 3.28 -15.21
N ILE A 43 13.57 2.74 -14.68
CA ILE A 43 12.86 3.28 -13.51
C ILE A 43 12.57 2.14 -12.55
N GLY A 44 13.03 2.27 -11.31
CA GLY A 44 12.66 1.36 -10.23
C GLY A 44 11.31 1.74 -9.63
N LEU A 45 10.63 0.75 -9.08
CA LEU A 45 9.33 0.94 -8.44
C LEU A 45 9.40 0.49 -6.98
N SER A 46 8.89 1.32 -6.09
CA SER A 46 8.84 1.00 -4.67
C SER A 46 7.50 1.41 -4.06
N SER A 47 6.94 0.56 -3.23
CA SER A 47 5.74 0.87 -2.44
C SER A 47 6.09 1.34 -1.02
N ARG A 48 7.28 1.87 -0.86
CA ARG A 48 7.76 2.57 0.33
C ARG A 48 8.72 3.69 -0.08
N ALA A 49 8.91 4.66 0.79
CA ALA A 49 9.95 5.67 0.62
C ALA A 49 11.35 5.01 0.61
N LEU A 50 12.29 5.64 -0.06
CA LEU A 50 13.70 5.25 -0.01
C LEU A 50 14.25 5.45 1.40
N LYS A 51 15.09 4.51 1.83
CA LYS A 51 15.87 4.66 3.04
C LYS A 51 17.00 5.67 2.82
N ASP A 52 17.48 6.30 3.90
CA ASP A 52 18.56 7.28 3.81
C ASP A 52 19.81 6.70 3.13
N ALA A 53 20.19 5.45 3.44
CA ALA A 53 21.30 4.77 2.80
C ALA A 53 21.10 4.62 1.28
N GLU A 54 19.87 4.37 0.83
CA GLU A 54 19.51 4.27 -0.59
C GLU A 54 19.63 5.62 -1.30
N LYS A 55 19.17 6.69 -0.66
CA LYS A 55 19.33 8.07 -1.15
C LYS A 55 20.81 8.47 -1.23
N GLN A 56 21.59 8.14 -0.20
CA GLN A 56 23.03 8.39 -0.15
C GLN A 56 23.81 7.60 -1.21
N SER A 57 23.29 6.45 -1.65
CA SER A 57 23.90 5.66 -2.73
C SER A 57 23.63 6.22 -4.13
N GLY A 58 22.99 7.38 -4.26
CA GLY A 58 22.78 8.06 -5.52
C GLY A 58 21.44 7.74 -6.18
N LEU A 59 20.39 7.48 -5.39
CA LEU A 59 19.03 7.26 -5.88
C LEU A 59 18.13 8.42 -5.48
N THR A 60 17.21 8.75 -6.39
CA THR A 60 16.17 9.77 -6.19
C THR A 60 14.80 9.14 -6.26
N GLU A 61 13.93 9.50 -5.32
CA GLU A 61 12.54 9.10 -5.35
C GLU A 61 11.63 10.23 -5.81
N THR A 62 10.60 9.87 -6.60
CA THR A 62 9.50 10.75 -6.96
C THR A 62 8.21 10.07 -6.61
N VAL A 63 7.39 10.70 -5.79
CA VAL A 63 6.10 10.12 -5.37
C VAL A 63 5.16 10.11 -6.56
N LEU A 64 4.67 8.93 -6.93
CA LEU A 64 3.69 8.73 -7.99
C LEU A 64 2.26 8.88 -7.45
N ALA A 65 1.99 8.24 -6.34
CA ALA A 65 0.67 8.15 -5.73
C ALA A 65 0.79 7.74 -4.26
N LEU A 66 -0.31 7.82 -3.53
CA LEU A 66 -0.42 7.31 -2.17
C LEU A 66 -1.35 6.10 -2.14
N ASP A 67 -1.04 5.12 -1.29
CA ASP A 67 -1.89 3.96 -1.05
C ASP A 67 -2.32 3.97 0.42
N GLY A 68 -3.62 4.15 0.66
CA GLY A 68 -4.20 4.02 1.99
C GLY A 68 -4.39 2.55 2.34
N ILE A 69 -4.05 2.17 3.57
CA ILE A 69 -4.24 0.81 4.09
C ILE A 69 -5.36 0.88 5.12
N ALA A 70 -6.52 0.32 4.78
CA ALA A 70 -7.67 0.28 5.67
C ALA A 70 -7.51 -0.86 6.68
N ILE A 71 -7.92 -0.61 7.92
CA ILE A 71 -8.09 -1.63 8.95
C ILE A 71 -9.53 -2.09 8.86
N ILE A 72 -9.73 -3.38 8.60
CA ILE A 72 -11.06 -3.93 8.33
C ILE A 72 -11.48 -4.93 9.40
N VAL A 73 -12.76 -4.86 9.74
CA VAL A 73 -13.42 -5.79 10.67
C VAL A 73 -14.74 -6.27 10.05
N ASN A 74 -15.32 -7.30 10.66
CA ASN A 74 -16.64 -7.78 10.28
C ASN A 74 -17.70 -6.70 10.57
N PRO A 75 -18.72 -6.53 9.72
CA PRO A 75 -19.78 -5.54 9.95
C PRO A 75 -20.53 -5.71 11.26
N ALA A 76 -20.57 -6.91 11.82
CA ALA A 76 -21.19 -7.18 13.13
C ALA A 76 -20.36 -6.70 14.32
N ASN A 77 -19.09 -6.34 14.10
CA ASN A 77 -18.23 -5.83 15.17
C ASN A 77 -18.64 -4.39 15.53
N PRO A 78 -18.96 -4.09 16.82
CA PRO A 78 -19.36 -2.74 17.22
C PRO A 78 -18.22 -1.73 17.27
N VAL A 79 -16.96 -2.15 17.18
CA VAL A 79 -15.80 -1.25 17.17
C VAL A 79 -15.77 -0.44 15.88
N ASP A 80 -15.64 0.88 16.00
CA ASP A 80 -15.63 1.81 14.86
C ASP A 80 -14.32 2.58 14.70
N ASP A 81 -13.52 2.65 15.75
CA ASP A 81 -12.32 3.47 15.80
C ASP A 81 -11.24 2.80 16.67
N LEU A 82 -10.03 2.76 16.17
CA LEU A 82 -8.84 2.33 16.90
C LEU A 82 -7.69 3.27 16.54
N ASP A 83 -6.87 3.65 17.50
CA ASP A 83 -5.66 4.39 17.20
C ASP A 83 -4.51 3.44 16.76
N THR A 84 -3.47 4.00 16.18
CA THR A 84 -2.34 3.23 15.67
C THR A 84 -1.64 2.42 16.76
N ALA A 85 -1.49 2.99 17.96
CA ALA A 85 -0.87 2.31 19.09
C ALA A 85 -1.69 1.08 19.53
N THR A 86 -3.01 1.21 19.58
CA THR A 86 -3.92 0.10 19.92
C THR A 86 -3.88 -1.00 18.85
N ILE A 87 -3.87 -0.63 17.58
CA ILE A 87 -3.73 -1.57 16.46
C ILE A 87 -2.41 -2.36 16.60
N ALA A 88 -1.32 -1.68 16.91
CA ALA A 88 -0.03 -2.31 17.15
C ALA A 88 -0.08 -3.32 18.31
N LYS A 89 -0.71 -2.97 19.42
CA LYS A 89 -0.88 -3.86 20.58
C LYS A 89 -1.75 -5.07 20.26
N ILE A 90 -2.76 -4.91 19.43
CA ILE A 90 -3.59 -6.02 18.95
C ILE A 90 -2.73 -7.00 18.13
N TYR A 91 -2.00 -6.50 17.14
CA TYR A 91 -1.24 -7.38 16.25
C TYR A 91 -0.01 -8.00 16.90
N THR A 92 0.55 -7.39 17.94
CA THR A 92 1.66 -7.96 18.71
C THR A 92 1.22 -8.91 19.83
N GLY A 93 -0.09 -9.05 20.04
CA GLY A 93 -0.64 -9.97 21.03
C GLY A 93 -0.72 -9.44 22.45
N GLU A 94 -0.50 -8.15 22.66
CA GLU A 94 -0.71 -7.51 23.97
C GLU A 94 -2.20 -7.36 24.31
N ILE A 95 -3.03 -7.08 23.30
CA ILE A 95 -4.49 -7.02 23.42
C ILE A 95 -5.05 -8.19 22.60
N THR A 96 -5.76 -9.11 23.25
CA THR A 96 -6.22 -10.36 22.63
C THR A 96 -7.74 -10.51 22.63
N ASN A 97 -8.48 -9.61 23.28
CA ASN A 97 -9.92 -9.69 23.38
C ASN A 97 -10.59 -8.38 22.97
N TRP A 98 -11.61 -8.48 22.13
CA TRP A 98 -12.36 -7.31 21.64
C TRP A 98 -12.99 -6.47 22.76
N LYS A 99 -13.36 -7.08 23.89
CA LYS A 99 -13.92 -6.33 25.03
C LYS A 99 -12.97 -5.26 25.56
N ASP A 100 -11.66 -5.46 25.41
CA ASP A 100 -10.65 -4.51 25.92
C ASP A 100 -10.51 -3.27 25.03
N VAL A 101 -11.15 -3.26 23.86
CA VAL A 101 -11.17 -2.14 22.91
C VAL A 101 -12.60 -1.70 22.54
N GLY A 102 -13.57 -2.01 23.39
CA GLY A 102 -14.95 -1.55 23.21
C GLY A 102 -15.84 -2.47 22.38
N GLY A 103 -15.40 -3.68 22.09
CA GLY A 103 -16.17 -4.70 21.40
C GLY A 103 -16.82 -5.72 22.32
N ALA A 104 -17.42 -6.73 21.73
CA ALA A 104 -17.97 -7.88 22.45
C ALA A 104 -16.87 -8.78 22.99
N ASP A 105 -17.18 -9.56 24.04
CA ASP A 105 -16.23 -10.57 24.53
C ASP A 105 -15.93 -11.62 23.45
N GLY A 106 -14.71 -11.73 23.06
CA GLY A 106 -14.24 -12.67 22.04
C GLY A 106 -12.78 -12.45 21.70
N GLU A 107 -12.09 -13.56 21.41
CA GLU A 107 -10.69 -13.52 21.00
C GLU A 107 -10.53 -12.85 19.63
N ILE A 108 -9.60 -11.90 19.52
CA ILE A 108 -9.30 -11.23 18.27
C ILE A 108 -8.53 -12.18 17.35
N VAL A 109 -9.07 -12.43 16.17
CA VAL A 109 -8.44 -13.28 15.14
C VAL A 109 -7.65 -12.40 14.17
N LEU A 110 -6.33 -12.50 14.22
CA LEU A 110 -5.41 -11.66 13.45
C LEU A 110 -5.21 -12.21 12.04
N ILE A 111 -5.72 -11.50 11.06
CA ILE A 111 -5.57 -11.84 9.64
C ILE A 111 -4.55 -10.88 9.02
N GLY A 112 -3.60 -11.43 8.30
CA GLY A 112 -2.59 -10.65 7.59
C GLY A 112 -2.24 -11.25 6.24
N ARG A 113 -1.19 -10.72 5.67
CA ARG A 113 -0.68 -11.13 4.36
C ARG A 113 0.62 -11.92 4.52
N GLU A 114 0.95 -12.64 3.47
CA GLU A 114 2.21 -13.40 3.36
C GLU A 114 3.45 -12.48 3.43
N ALA A 115 4.58 -13.05 3.79
CA ALA A 115 5.87 -12.38 3.68
C ALA A 115 6.11 -11.96 2.22
N GLY A 116 6.59 -10.75 2.02
CA GLY A 116 6.77 -10.18 0.67
C GLY A 116 5.58 -9.37 0.16
N SER A 117 4.43 -9.40 0.85
CA SER A 117 3.32 -8.50 0.54
C SER A 117 3.71 -7.05 0.82
N GLY A 118 3.58 -6.20 -0.19
CA GLY A 118 3.83 -4.78 0.00
C GLY A 118 2.80 -4.11 0.92
N THR A 119 1.57 -4.62 0.99
CA THR A 119 0.55 -4.14 1.95
C THR A 119 0.96 -4.48 3.38
N ARG A 120 1.45 -5.70 3.61
CA ARG A 120 2.01 -6.09 4.91
C ARG A 120 3.19 -5.20 5.30
N ASP A 121 4.14 -4.99 4.38
CA ASP A 121 5.31 -4.15 4.65
C ASP A 121 4.91 -2.73 5.04
N GLY A 122 3.96 -2.14 4.33
CA GLY A 122 3.44 -0.81 4.65
C GLY A 122 2.72 -0.76 5.99
N PHE A 123 1.88 -1.74 6.27
CA PHE A 123 1.18 -1.85 7.56
C PHE A 123 2.16 -2.00 8.73
N GLU A 124 3.07 -2.95 8.66
CA GLU A 124 4.03 -3.21 9.74
C GLU A 124 5.00 -2.04 9.95
N SER A 125 5.38 -1.33 8.88
CA SER A 125 6.22 -0.14 8.96
C SER A 125 5.54 1.00 9.70
N ILE A 126 4.29 1.31 9.36
CA ILE A 126 3.54 2.41 9.98
C ILE A 126 3.16 2.10 11.43
N THR A 127 2.86 0.85 11.75
CA THR A 127 2.50 0.43 13.09
C THR A 127 3.71 0.08 13.97
N ASP A 128 4.90 0.11 13.39
CA ASP A 128 6.15 -0.28 14.06
C ASP A 128 6.07 -1.70 14.66
N THR A 129 5.57 -2.63 13.86
CA THR A 129 5.34 -4.02 14.28
C THR A 129 6.10 -5.04 13.43
N LYS A 130 7.11 -4.60 12.70
CA LYS A 130 7.89 -5.50 11.84
C LYS A 130 8.46 -6.66 12.64
N ASP A 131 8.24 -7.88 12.11
CA ASP A 131 8.66 -9.14 12.72
C ASP A 131 8.03 -9.44 14.10
N ALA A 132 7.03 -8.66 14.53
CA ALA A 132 6.38 -8.79 15.84
C ALA A 132 4.90 -9.19 15.76
N CYS A 133 4.30 -9.19 14.58
CA CYS A 133 2.89 -9.55 14.42
C CYS A 133 2.65 -11.05 14.66
N LYS A 134 1.58 -11.34 15.39
CA LYS A 134 1.16 -12.71 15.75
C LYS A 134 0.01 -13.18 14.86
N TYR A 135 0.19 -13.18 13.55
CA TYR A 135 -0.85 -13.57 12.60
C TYR A 135 -1.39 -14.96 12.86
N ARG A 136 -2.72 -15.06 12.90
CA ARG A 136 -3.41 -16.36 12.91
C ARG A 136 -3.41 -16.99 11.53
N GLN A 137 -3.58 -16.18 10.51
CA GLN A 137 -3.52 -16.56 9.09
C GLN A 137 -2.74 -15.54 8.30
N GLU A 138 -1.89 -16.02 7.41
CA GLU A 138 -1.18 -15.22 6.42
C GLU A 138 -1.72 -15.58 5.04
N LEU A 139 -2.48 -14.67 4.43
CA LEU A 139 -3.19 -14.93 3.18
C LEU A 139 -2.44 -14.33 1.99
N THR A 140 -2.63 -14.93 0.83
CA THR A 140 -1.85 -14.60 -0.38
C THR A 140 -2.49 -13.56 -1.28
N SER A 141 -3.71 -13.09 -0.96
CA SER A 141 -4.39 -12.05 -1.73
C SER A 141 -5.20 -11.10 -0.85
N THR A 142 -5.41 -9.90 -1.34
CA THR A 142 -6.30 -8.92 -0.70
C THR A 142 -7.73 -9.42 -0.65
N GLY A 143 -8.20 -10.08 -1.73
CA GLY A 143 -9.53 -10.66 -1.78
C GLY A 143 -9.77 -11.72 -0.71
N ASP A 144 -8.77 -12.55 -0.45
CA ASP A 144 -8.86 -13.59 0.59
C ASP A 144 -8.93 -12.97 2.00
N VAL A 145 -8.19 -11.89 2.25
CA VAL A 145 -8.28 -11.16 3.53
C VAL A 145 -9.70 -10.62 3.73
N ILE A 146 -10.27 -9.96 2.72
CA ILE A 146 -11.62 -9.41 2.79
C ILE A 146 -12.64 -10.51 3.02
N THR A 147 -12.58 -11.61 2.28
CA THR A 147 -13.49 -12.75 2.42
C THR A 147 -13.40 -13.38 3.81
N THR A 148 -12.19 -13.56 4.33
CA THR A 148 -11.96 -14.15 5.66
C THR A 148 -12.52 -13.26 6.78
N VAL A 149 -12.29 -11.96 6.71
CA VAL A 149 -12.82 -11.00 7.69
C VAL A 149 -14.35 -10.92 7.60
N ALA A 150 -14.90 -10.91 6.38
CA ALA A 150 -16.36 -10.93 6.18
C ALA A 150 -17.04 -12.18 6.77
N GLY A 151 -16.33 -13.31 6.80
CA GLY A 151 -16.85 -14.58 7.32
C GLY A 151 -16.60 -14.84 8.81
N ASN A 152 -15.90 -13.93 9.51
CA ASN A 152 -15.54 -14.13 10.93
C ASN A 152 -15.78 -12.85 11.75
N PRO A 153 -16.80 -12.85 12.65
CA PRO A 153 -17.13 -11.67 13.47
C PRO A 153 -16.00 -11.18 14.38
N ASN A 154 -15.02 -12.03 14.68
CA ASN A 154 -13.90 -11.71 15.56
C ASN A 154 -12.61 -11.37 14.82
N ALA A 155 -12.63 -11.39 13.50
CA ALA A 155 -11.43 -11.12 12.70
C ALA A 155 -11.13 -9.62 12.55
N ILE A 156 -9.85 -9.31 12.51
CA ILE A 156 -9.30 -8.04 12.07
C ILE A 156 -8.31 -8.28 10.95
N GLY A 157 -8.30 -7.42 9.96
CA GLY A 157 -7.38 -7.49 8.83
C GLY A 157 -7.01 -6.11 8.34
N TYR A 158 -6.16 -6.07 7.33
CA TYR A 158 -5.83 -4.84 6.62
C TYR A 158 -5.85 -5.09 5.11
N ALA A 159 -6.22 -4.06 4.37
CA ALA A 159 -6.33 -4.12 2.92
C ALA A 159 -6.13 -2.73 2.31
N SER A 160 -5.67 -2.68 1.07
CA SER A 160 -5.66 -1.42 0.32
C SER A 160 -7.06 -0.81 0.31
N LEU A 161 -7.16 0.49 0.59
CA LEU A 161 -8.43 1.21 0.71
C LEU A 161 -9.34 1.00 -0.51
N ALA A 162 -8.77 1.00 -1.69
CA ALA A 162 -9.52 0.81 -2.94
C ALA A 162 -10.15 -0.57 -3.10
N SER A 163 -9.67 -1.56 -2.35
CA SER A 163 -10.21 -2.93 -2.39
C SER A 163 -11.31 -3.17 -1.37
N VAL A 164 -11.56 -2.22 -0.47
CA VAL A 164 -12.57 -2.34 0.57
C VAL A 164 -13.98 -2.35 -0.05
N LYS A 165 -14.78 -3.31 0.39
CA LYS A 165 -16.17 -3.52 -0.06
C LYS A 165 -17.11 -3.49 1.14
N ASP A 166 -18.41 -3.38 0.87
CA ASP A 166 -19.46 -3.35 1.92
C ASP A 166 -19.56 -4.65 2.73
N SER A 167 -18.91 -5.72 2.29
CA SER A 167 -18.83 -6.98 3.04
C SER A 167 -18.00 -6.88 4.32
N VAL A 168 -17.20 -5.84 4.46
CA VAL A 168 -16.39 -5.54 5.65
C VAL A 168 -16.55 -4.08 6.04
N LYS A 169 -16.22 -3.76 7.30
CA LYS A 169 -16.24 -2.41 7.82
C LYS A 169 -14.81 -1.89 7.95
N ALA A 170 -14.52 -0.74 7.33
CA ALA A 170 -13.25 -0.05 7.52
C ALA A 170 -13.33 0.83 8.79
N LEU A 171 -12.36 0.68 9.68
CA LEU A 171 -12.30 1.44 10.92
C LEU A 171 -11.76 2.85 10.69
N LYS A 172 -12.22 3.79 11.50
CA LYS A 172 -11.49 5.05 11.70
C LYS A 172 -10.18 4.73 12.42
N VAL A 173 -9.17 5.51 12.16
CA VAL A 173 -7.88 5.43 12.86
C VAL A 173 -7.60 6.78 13.51
N GLY A 174 -7.58 6.77 14.85
CA GLY A 174 -7.43 8.00 15.62
C GLY A 174 -8.53 9.02 15.32
N GLY A 175 -9.77 8.58 15.11
CA GLY A 175 -10.91 9.42 14.78
C GLY A 175 -11.01 9.83 13.31
N VAL A 176 -10.09 9.39 12.45
CA VAL A 176 -10.06 9.77 11.02
C VAL A 176 -10.60 8.65 10.15
N THR A 177 -11.61 8.97 9.33
CA THR A 177 -12.18 8.03 8.35
C THR A 177 -11.21 7.82 7.19
N PRO A 178 -10.95 6.57 6.77
CA PRO A 178 -10.09 6.29 5.62
C PRO A 178 -10.81 6.63 4.31
N THR A 179 -10.41 7.72 3.69
CA THR A 179 -10.90 8.21 2.39
C THR A 179 -9.75 8.67 1.53
N GLU A 180 -9.99 8.87 0.24
CA GLU A 180 -8.99 9.49 -0.65
C GLU A 180 -8.51 10.84 -0.10
N ASP A 181 -9.43 11.68 0.35
CA ASP A 181 -9.11 13.02 0.87
C ASP A 181 -8.25 12.96 2.13
N THR A 182 -8.57 12.08 3.08
CA THR A 182 -7.81 11.95 4.33
C THR A 182 -6.47 11.26 4.14
N VAL A 183 -6.34 10.40 3.16
CA VAL A 183 -5.05 9.85 2.73
C VAL A 183 -4.21 10.96 2.09
N LYS A 184 -4.80 11.73 1.18
CA LYS A 184 -4.12 12.79 0.46
C LYS A 184 -3.62 13.92 1.36
N ASP A 185 -4.43 14.35 2.33
CA ASP A 185 -4.05 15.41 3.28
C ASP A 185 -3.15 14.94 4.43
N GLY A 186 -2.94 13.62 4.54
CA GLY A 186 -2.08 13.02 5.57
C GLY A 186 -2.73 12.80 6.92
N SER A 187 -4.01 13.15 7.10
CA SER A 187 -4.72 12.94 8.38
C SER A 187 -4.98 11.46 8.67
N TYR A 188 -5.22 10.65 7.63
CA TYR A 188 -5.25 9.20 7.76
C TYR A 188 -3.82 8.67 7.68
N VAL A 189 -3.30 8.18 8.79
CA VAL A 189 -1.86 7.92 8.95
C VAL A 189 -1.39 6.56 8.43
N ILE A 190 -2.30 5.57 8.27
CA ILE A 190 -1.91 4.25 7.75
C ILE A 190 -1.92 4.30 6.23
N GLN A 191 -0.86 4.85 5.67
CA GLN A 191 -0.66 5.03 4.25
C GLN A 191 0.81 4.86 3.89
N ARG A 192 1.05 4.63 2.61
CA ARG A 192 2.41 4.52 2.06
C ARG A 192 2.49 5.17 0.70
N PRO A 193 3.67 5.70 0.32
CA PRO A 193 3.87 6.22 -1.02
C PRO A 193 4.16 5.08 -2.00
N PHE A 194 3.65 5.23 -3.22
CA PHE A 194 4.17 4.56 -4.41
C PHE A 194 5.16 5.49 -5.06
N VAL A 195 6.41 5.07 -5.20
CA VAL A 195 7.47 5.94 -5.71
C VAL A 195 8.12 5.37 -6.96
N LEU A 196 8.48 6.28 -7.85
CA LEU A 196 9.39 6.03 -8.96
C LEU A 196 10.80 6.32 -8.49
N VAL A 197 11.71 5.38 -8.71
CA VAL A 197 13.10 5.49 -8.29
C VAL A 197 13.98 5.64 -9.52
N THR A 198 14.81 6.66 -9.53
CA THR A 198 15.74 6.96 -10.61
C THR A 198 17.15 7.14 -10.08
N LYS A 199 18.14 6.98 -10.95
CA LYS A 199 19.53 7.19 -10.61
C LYS A 199 19.85 8.67 -10.63
N THR A 200 20.27 9.23 -9.51
CA THR A 200 20.60 10.65 -9.37
C THR A 200 21.72 11.04 -10.36
N GLY A 201 21.51 12.14 -11.09
CA GLY A 201 22.51 12.65 -12.02
C GLY A 201 22.64 11.86 -13.33
N THR A 202 21.83 10.81 -13.53
CA THR A 202 21.79 10.03 -14.77
C THR A 202 20.54 10.42 -15.56
N LYS A 203 20.76 10.82 -16.82
CA LYS A 203 19.65 11.15 -17.71
C LYS A 203 18.90 9.88 -18.12
N LEU A 204 17.58 9.89 -18.02
CA LEU A 204 16.74 8.82 -18.56
C LEU A 204 16.79 8.81 -20.08
N SER A 205 16.58 7.64 -20.72
CA SER A 205 16.34 7.57 -22.14
C SER A 205 15.10 8.42 -22.51
N ASP A 206 15.00 8.83 -23.77
CA ASP A 206 13.85 9.64 -24.23
C ASP A 206 12.52 8.93 -23.97
N ALA A 207 12.47 7.60 -24.19
CA ALA A 207 11.28 6.80 -23.93
C ALA A 207 10.93 6.74 -22.43
N ALA A 208 11.93 6.50 -21.58
CA ALA A 208 11.73 6.45 -20.12
C ALA A 208 11.32 7.81 -19.56
N GLN A 209 11.90 8.90 -20.07
CA GLN A 209 11.53 10.25 -19.66
C GLN A 209 10.07 10.58 -20.02
N LYS A 210 9.62 10.19 -21.20
CA LYS A 210 8.22 10.36 -21.62
C LYS A 210 7.25 9.62 -20.69
N PHE A 211 7.58 8.37 -20.32
CA PHE A 211 6.77 7.64 -19.36
C PHE A 211 6.76 8.31 -17.98
N PHE A 212 7.92 8.72 -17.50
CA PHE A 212 8.05 9.40 -16.21
C PHE A 212 7.21 10.68 -16.18
N ASP A 213 7.31 11.50 -17.21
CA ASP A 213 6.56 12.76 -17.33
C ASP A 213 5.04 12.50 -17.39
N TYR A 214 4.62 11.50 -18.15
CA TYR A 214 3.21 11.08 -18.19
C TYR A 214 2.72 10.60 -16.83
N ALA A 215 3.43 9.68 -16.18
CA ALA A 215 3.04 9.09 -14.91
C ALA A 215 2.93 10.12 -13.79
N THR A 216 3.75 11.16 -13.82
CA THR A 216 3.75 12.25 -12.83
C THR A 216 2.92 13.47 -13.25
N SER A 217 2.19 13.38 -14.36
CA SER A 217 1.30 14.44 -14.85
C SER A 217 -0.13 14.28 -14.34
N SER A 218 -0.90 15.35 -14.42
CA SER A 218 -2.35 15.32 -14.12
C SER A 218 -3.14 14.42 -15.08
N GLU A 219 -2.62 14.13 -16.27
CA GLU A 219 -3.25 13.21 -17.22
C GLU A 219 -3.34 11.76 -16.72
N ALA A 220 -2.38 11.35 -15.90
CA ALA A 220 -2.36 10.02 -15.29
C ALA A 220 -3.32 9.88 -14.10
N ALA A 221 -3.74 10.98 -13.48
CA ALA A 221 -4.53 10.99 -12.26
C ALA A 221 -5.81 10.13 -12.33
N PRO A 222 -6.64 10.19 -13.39
CA PRO A 222 -7.84 9.37 -13.47
C PRO A 222 -7.55 7.87 -13.50
N LEU A 223 -6.48 7.44 -14.15
CA LEU A 223 -6.08 6.02 -14.21
C LEU A 223 -5.51 5.55 -12.87
N ILE A 224 -4.75 6.39 -12.19
CA ILE A 224 -4.23 6.11 -10.85
C ILE A 224 -5.39 5.90 -9.88
N ALA A 225 -6.38 6.79 -9.89
CA ALA A 225 -7.57 6.69 -9.05
C ALA A 225 -8.41 5.44 -9.37
N LYS A 226 -8.61 5.16 -10.66
CA LYS A 226 -9.34 3.95 -11.11
C LYS A 226 -8.62 2.66 -10.70
N ALA A 227 -7.30 2.67 -10.66
CA ALA A 227 -6.49 1.54 -10.21
C ALA A 227 -6.43 1.41 -8.68
N GLY A 228 -6.99 2.38 -7.96
CA GLY A 228 -7.19 2.32 -6.53
C GLY A 228 -6.16 3.01 -5.66
N ALA A 229 -5.27 3.78 -6.24
CA ALA A 229 -4.36 4.63 -5.48
C ALA A 229 -4.85 6.09 -5.47
N VAL A 230 -4.28 6.90 -4.59
CA VAL A 230 -4.61 8.32 -4.48
C VAL A 230 -3.61 9.14 -5.31
N ALA A 231 -4.09 9.76 -6.38
CA ALA A 231 -3.27 10.64 -7.21
C ALA A 231 -2.91 11.93 -6.47
N ILE A 232 -1.67 12.40 -6.65
CA ILE A 232 -1.16 13.62 -6.00
C ILE A 232 -0.73 14.71 -6.99
N HIS A 233 -0.80 14.45 -8.31
CA HIS A 233 -0.43 15.39 -9.36
C HIS A 233 -1.64 15.89 -10.14
#